data_10e9b0a3cad006aa145498d6834ce9bd
#
_entry.id   10e9b0a3cad006aa145498d6834ce9bd
#
_cell.length_a   1.000
_cell.length_b   1.000
_cell.length_c   1.000
_cell.angle_alpha   90.00
_cell.angle_beta   90.00
_cell.angle_gamma   90.00
#
_symmetry.space_group_name_H-M   'P 1'
#
loop_
_entity.id
_entity.type
_entity.pdbx_description
1 polymer ?
#
loop_
_entity_poly.entity_id
_entity_poly.type
_entity_poly.pdbx_seq_one_letter_code
_entity_poly.pdbx_strand_id
1 'polypeptide(L)'
;MERGWILDDTYYTGDDGVMRTGWQKLIPPDEYDEEINKVVPGYDTGNVEYGEDGCYWFYFGTNGKKYVPSDDNSGDDYGTRKIDGTYYCFDEDGILQIGWKDVRDNGDGGIQDYMYFGSDGKARIGWYSIEPPEDLDGYDGDVEWFYFSNNGKPKAADSDRLDTQDLTRINGKTYLFNERKSDVRTAKGLYSSGEDDWTAYYFGSKSESCVQKGKMSVEEDDGTKADYYFSDNGRGYTGVRDGRLYYKGKLQTAEDGQKYVCYRVDGGNYVVNGSGKLMKGTTVKNSDGVKFKTTSSGILSTADDDPDIDSYVTEPLEPLCLED
;
A
#
# COMPACT_ATOMS: atom_id res chain seq x y z
N MET A 1 -39.61 -38.53 12.94
CA MET A 1 -39.12 -37.38 12.20
C MET A 1 -37.75 -37.06 12.79
N GLU A 2 -36.72 -37.16 11.98
CA GLU A 2 -35.34 -36.92 12.44
C GLU A 2 -35.15 -35.47 12.82
N ARG A 3 -34.35 -35.18 13.83
CA ARG A 3 -34.05 -33.85 14.36
C ARG A 3 -32.55 -33.70 14.49
N GLY A 4 -32.05 -32.47 14.38
CA GLY A 4 -30.64 -32.20 14.40
C GLY A 4 -29.98 -32.36 13.02
N TRP A 5 -28.71 -32.71 13.02
CA TRP A 5 -27.94 -33.00 11.83
C TRP A 5 -28.38 -34.30 11.16
N ILE A 6 -28.53 -34.28 9.84
CA ILE A 6 -28.98 -35.42 9.05
C ILE A 6 -28.22 -35.51 7.71
N LEU A 7 -28.19 -36.73 7.13
CA LEU A 7 -27.56 -37.05 5.85
C LEU A 7 -26.08 -36.61 5.81
N ASP A 8 -25.27 -37.22 6.65
CA ASP A 8 -23.85 -36.91 6.81
C ASP A 8 -23.63 -35.41 7.02
N ASP A 9 -24.33 -34.83 7.98
CA ASP A 9 -24.25 -33.42 8.41
C ASP A 9 -24.48 -32.40 7.33
N THR A 10 -25.10 -32.83 6.22
CA THR A 10 -25.40 -31.97 5.08
C THR A 10 -26.60 -31.05 5.33
N TYR A 11 -27.53 -31.45 6.17
CA TYR A 11 -28.76 -30.70 6.47
C TYR A 11 -28.99 -30.66 7.98
N TYR A 12 -29.77 -29.66 8.40
CA TYR A 12 -30.20 -29.56 9.79
C TYR A 12 -31.70 -29.38 9.91
N THR A 13 -32.35 -30.15 10.77
CA THR A 13 -33.78 -30.05 11.10
C THR A 13 -33.96 -29.57 12.53
N GLY A 14 -34.83 -28.58 12.72
CA GLY A 14 -35.16 -28.06 14.04
C GLY A 14 -36.03 -29.06 14.86
N ASP A 15 -36.35 -28.67 16.10
CA ASP A 15 -37.24 -29.43 16.98
C ASP A 15 -38.63 -29.61 16.41
N ASP A 16 -39.06 -28.73 15.52
CA ASP A 16 -40.30 -28.78 14.77
C ASP A 16 -40.24 -29.77 13.59
N GLY A 17 -39.05 -30.36 13.33
CA GLY A 17 -38.81 -31.28 12.20
C GLY A 17 -38.72 -30.57 10.85
N VAL A 18 -38.61 -29.23 10.83
CA VAL A 18 -38.49 -28.43 9.61
C VAL A 18 -37.01 -28.24 9.29
N MET A 19 -36.66 -28.47 8.02
CA MET A 19 -35.31 -28.24 7.51
C MET A 19 -34.95 -26.75 7.59
N ARG A 20 -33.79 -26.45 8.12
CA ARG A 20 -33.29 -25.07 8.27
C ARG A 20 -32.63 -24.56 6.98
N THR A 21 -32.74 -23.26 6.76
CA THR A 21 -32.12 -22.53 5.66
C THR A 21 -31.56 -21.20 6.18
N GLY A 22 -30.68 -20.56 5.42
CA GLY A 22 -30.02 -19.32 5.85
C GLY A 22 -29.02 -19.54 6.98
N TRP A 23 -28.78 -18.50 7.75
CA TRP A 23 -27.84 -18.50 8.88
C TRP A 23 -28.41 -19.25 10.08
N GLN A 24 -27.64 -20.19 10.60
CA GLN A 24 -28.00 -20.97 11.79
C GLN A 24 -26.79 -21.02 12.74
N LYS A 25 -27.05 -20.85 14.05
CA LYS A 25 -26.06 -21.02 15.10
C LYS A 25 -26.32 -22.36 15.79
N LEU A 26 -25.40 -23.33 15.60
CA LEU A 26 -25.62 -24.74 15.97
C LEU A 26 -24.35 -25.31 16.59
N ILE A 27 -24.52 -26.34 17.41
CA ILE A 27 -23.41 -27.19 17.86
C ILE A 27 -22.95 -28.04 16.68
N PRO A 28 -21.63 -28.05 16.33
CA PRO A 28 -21.12 -28.85 15.24
C PRO A 28 -21.26 -30.37 15.57
N PRO A 29 -21.52 -31.21 14.56
CA PRO A 29 -21.83 -32.64 14.80
C PRO A 29 -20.61 -33.40 15.31
N ASP A 30 -19.42 -33.16 14.79
CA ASP A 30 -18.21 -33.92 15.07
C ASP A 30 -17.38 -33.38 16.25
N GLU A 31 -17.78 -32.24 16.78
CA GLU A 31 -17.06 -31.52 17.85
C GLU A 31 -17.63 -31.80 19.23
N TYR A 32 -18.63 -32.68 19.31
CA TYR A 32 -19.30 -32.95 20.55
C TYR A 32 -18.68 -34.16 21.24
N ASP A 33 -18.03 -33.95 22.38
CA ASP A 33 -17.57 -35.06 23.23
C ASP A 33 -18.76 -35.67 23.97
N GLU A 34 -19.19 -36.84 23.52
CA GLU A 34 -20.33 -37.56 24.06
C GLU A 34 -20.10 -37.99 25.54
N GLU A 35 -18.84 -38.24 25.95
CA GLU A 35 -18.51 -38.66 27.31
C GLU A 35 -18.67 -37.55 28.33
N ILE A 36 -18.22 -36.33 27.96
CA ILE A 36 -18.27 -35.18 28.84
C ILE A 36 -19.38 -34.21 28.51
N ASN A 37 -20.15 -34.45 27.45
CA ASN A 37 -21.23 -33.61 26.97
C ASN A 37 -20.80 -32.15 26.75
N LYS A 38 -19.63 -31.97 26.14
CA LYS A 38 -19.02 -30.67 25.84
C LYS A 38 -18.43 -30.66 24.46
N VAL A 39 -18.42 -29.45 23.86
CA VAL A 39 -17.63 -29.20 22.65
C VAL A 39 -16.14 -29.34 23.00
N VAL A 40 -15.38 -30.06 22.17
CA VAL A 40 -13.96 -30.31 22.39
C VAL A 40 -13.17 -29.02 22.28
N PRO A 41 -12.43 -28.62 23.34
CA PRO A 41 -11.57 -27.43 23.26
C PRO A 41 -10.38 -27.68 22.34
N GLY A 42 -10.05 -26.71 21.49
CA GLY A 42 -8.86 -26.76 20.64
C GLY A 42 -9.14 -27.03 19.17
N TYR A 43 -10.40 -27.13 18.79
CA TYR A 43 -10.76 -26.98 17.39
C TYR A 43 -10.41 -25.57 16.94
N ASP A 44 -9.65 -25.46 15.86
CA ASP A 44 -9.25 -24.15 15.35
C ASP A 44 -10.42 -23.49 14.61
N THR A 45 -11.26 -22.83 15.38
CA THR A 45 -12.41 -22.09 14.87
C THR A 45 -12.05 -20.70 14.35
N GLY A 46 -10.73 -20.44 14.25
CA GLY A 46 -10.25 -19.15 13.76
C GLY A 46 -10.76 -17.96 14.57
N ASN A 47 -10.78 -18.09 15.91
CA ASN A 47 -11.26 -17.06 16.82
C ASN A 47 -12.73 -16.68 16.70
N VAL A 48 -13.58 -17.54 16.12
CA VAL A 48 -15.01 -17.40 16.33
C VAL A 48 -15.23 -17.55 17.82
N GLU A 49 -15.66 -16.50 18.51
CA GLU A 49 -15.99 -16.62 19.93
C GLU A 49 -16.93 -17.79 20.10
N TYR A 50 -16.48 -18.79 20.85
CA TYR A 50 -17.36 -19.76 21.42
C TYR A 50 -18.49 -18.99 22.09
N GLY A 51 -19.71 -19.12 21.60
CA GLY A 51 -20.82 -18.86 22.49
C GLY A 51 -20.57 -19.69 23.74
N GLU A 52 -20.90 -19.19 24.92
CA GLU A 52 -20.86 -19.97 26.18
C GLU A 52 -21.56 -21.33 26.04
N ASP A 53 -22.29 -21.52 24.96
CA ASP A 53 -23.10 -22.70 24.58
C ASP A 53 -22.41 -23.65 23.56
N GLY A 54 -21.18 -23.39 23.13
CA GLY A 54 -20.45 -24.22 22.16
C GLY A 54 -21.01 -24.21 20.74
N CYS A 55 -21.81 -23.21 20.36
CA CYS A 55 -22.43 -23.13 19.05
C CYS A 55 -21.62 -22.28 18.08
N TYR A 56 -21.60 -22.70 16.81
CA TYR A 56 -20.96 -22.02 15.70
C TYR A 56 -21.97 -21.60 14.64
N TRP A 57 -21.58 -20.64 13.78
CA TRP A 57 -22.43 -20.19 12.70
C TRP A 57 -22.17 -21.02 11.42
N PHE A 58 -23.28 -21.52 10.85
CA PHE A 58 -23.35 -22.20 9.58
C PHE A 58 -24.28 -21.45 8.61
N TYR A 59 -24.08 -21.65 7.33
CA TYR A 59 -24.98 -21.14 6.32
C TYR A 59 -25.58 -22.27 5.49
N PHE A 60 -26.90 -22.33 5.42
CA PHE A 60 -27.64 -23.29 4.62
C PHE A 60 -28.27 -22.59 3.41
N GLY A 61 -28.05 -23.15 2.23
CA GLY A 61 -28.69 -22.66 1.01
C GLY A 61 -30.22 -22.75 1.06
N THR A 62 -30.89 -22.17 0.06
CA THR A 62 -32.35 -22.24 -0.06
C THR A 62 -32.87 -23.67 -0.23
N ASN A 63 -32.03 -24.58 -0.68
CA ASN A 63 -32.31 -26.02 -0.76
C ASN A 63 -32.04 -26.77 0.56
N GLY A 64 -31.70 -26.06 1.64
CA GLY A 64 -31.40 -26.60 2.96
C GLY A 64 -30.03 -27.24 3.09
N LYS A 65 -29.18 -27.25 2.04
CA LYS A 65 -27.84 -27.84 2.10
C LYS A 65 -26.87 -26.89 2.81
N LYS A 66 -26.12 -27.41 3.80
CA LYS A 66 -25.00 -26.72 4.44
C LYS A 66 -23.99 -26.28 3.38
N TYR A 67 -23.51 -25.06 3.46
CA TYR A 67 -22.37 -24.64 2.67
C TYR A 67 -21.09 -25.16 3.28
N VAL A 68 -20.29 -25.79 2.44
CA VAL A 68 -18.93 -26.22 2.71
C VAL A 68 -18.10 -25.79 1.50
N PRO A 69 -16.88 -25.26 1.64
CA PRO A 69 -15.97 -25.03 0.53
C PRO A 69 -15.80 -26.27 -0.34
N SER A 70 -15.57 -26.12 -1.64
CA SER A 70 -15.30 -27.26 -2.53
C SER A 70 -13.81 -27.55 -2.55
N ASP A 71 -13.45 -28.84 -2.61
CA ASP A 71 -12.06 -29.32 -2.70
C ASP A 71 -11.32 -28.80 -3.96
N ASP A 72 -12.02 -28.27 -4.95
CA ASP A 72 -11.46 -27.71 -6.18
C ASP A 72 -10.82 -26.32 -5.98
N ASN A 73 -11.07 -25.66 -4.85
CA ASN A 73 -10.37 -24.44 -4.42
C ASN A 73 -9.20 -24.76 -3.51
N SER A 74 -8.62 -25.94 -3.71
CA SER A 74 -7.65 -26.59 -2.86
C SER A 74 -6.29 -25.91 -2.84
N GLY A 75 -6.08 -25.16 -1.83
CA GLY A 75 -4.76 -24.76 -1.37
C GLY A 75 -4.72 -24.64 0.12
N ASP A 76 -5.85 -24.32 0.74
CA ASP A 76 -5.97 -24.14 2.18
C ASP A 76 -7.36 -24.57 2.68
N ASP A 77 -7.44 -24.83 3.96
CA ASP A 77 -8.62 -25.34 4.69
C ASP A 77 -9.82 -24.38 4.72
N TYR A 78 -9.73 -23.25 4.00
CA TYR A 78 -10.72 -22.17 4.03
C TYR A 78 -11.27 -21.82 2.65
N GLY A 79 -12.57 -21.56 2.56
CA GLY A 79 -13.21 -21.10 1.36
C GLY A 79 -14.13 -19.92 1.57
N THR A 80 -14.17 -19.01 0.60
CA THR A 80 -15.03 -17.83 0.66
C THR A 80 -16.34 -18.02 -0.09
N ARG A 81 -17.40 -17.42 0.43
CA ARG A 81 -18.70 -17.34 -0.24
C ARG A 81 -19.31 -15.95 -0.16
N LYS A 82 -19.84 -15.47 -1.29
CA LYS A 82 -20.62 -14.25 -1.33
C LYS A 82 -22.07 -14.52 -1.01
N ILE A 83 -22.56 -13.96 0.10
CA ILE A 83 -23.95 -14.08 0.57
C ILE A 83 -24.51 -12.66 0.68
N ASP A 84 -25.61 -12.38 0.01
CA ASP A 84 -26.26 -11.06 -0.03
C ASP A 84 -25.29 -9.89 -0.31
N GLY A 85 -24.33 -10.12 -1.23
CA GLY A 85 -23.37 -9.11 -1.66
C GLY A 85 -22.12 -9.00 -0.79
N THR A 86 -22.03 -9.70 0.35
CA THR A 86 -20.91 -9.70 1.29
C THR A 86 -20.17 -11.03 1.25
N TYR A 87 -18.83 -11.00 1.33
CA TYR A 87 -18.03 -12.22 1.45
C TYR A 87 -17.94 -12.67 2.91
N TYR A 88 -18.01 -13.97 3.09
CA TYR A 88 -17.82 -14.71 4.33
C TYR A 88 -16.84 -15.85 4.08
N CYS A 89 -16.13 -16.29 5.11
CA CYS A 89 -15.20 -17.40 5.05
C CYS A 89 -15.71 -18.57 5.88
N PHE A 90 -15.50 -19.77 5.38
CA PHE A 90 -15.88 -21.00 6.04
C PHE A 90 -14.72 -21.99 5.98
N ASP A 91 -14.55 -22.78 7.01
CA ASP A 91 -13.63 -23.93 7.00
C ASP A 91 -14.22 -25.15 6.26
N GLU A 92 -13.47 -26.25 6.27
CA GLU A 92 -13.86 -27.51 5.63
C GLU A 92 -15.14 -28.13 6.20
N ASP A 93 -15.48 -27.82 7.46
CA ASP A 93 -16.71 -28.26 8.11
C ASP A 93 -17.91 -27.31 7.87
N GLY A 94 -17.67 -26.19 7.23
CA GLY A 94 -18.67 -25.16 6.95
C GLY A 94 -18.92 -24.23 8.13
N ILE A 95 -17.98 -24.14 9.08
CA ILE A 95 -18.03 -23.19 10.20
C ILE A 95 -17.56 -21.82 9.74
N LEU A 96 -18.34 -20.79 10.06
CA LEU A 96 -18.00 -19.39 9.76
C LEU A 96 -16.71 -18.98 10.47
N GLN A 97 -15.80 -18.39 9.71
CA GLN A 97 -14.49 -17.95 10.19
C GLN A 97 -14.40 -16.44 10.37
N ILE A 98 -13.52 -15.98 11.30
CA ILE A 98 -13.21 -14.58 11.56
C ILE A 98 -11.69 -14.37 11.62
N GLY A 99 -11.24 -13.11 11.70
CA GLY A 99 -9.82 -12.77 11.69
C GLY A 99 -9.21 -12.86 10.28
N TRP A 100 -7.91 -12.92 10.23
CA TRP A 100 -7.18 -13.16 9.00
C TRP A 100 -7.33 -14.62 8.55
N LYS A 101 -7.62 -14.80 7.27
CA LYS A 101 -7.68 -16.13 6.64
C LYS A 101 -6.95 -16.09 5.32
N ASP A 102 -6.07 -17.03 5.11
CA ASP A 102 -5.48 -17.32 3.82
C ASP A 102 -6.58 -17.94 2.93
N VAL A 103 -6.98 -17.22 1.91
CA VAL A 103 -8.03 -17.63 0.98
C VAL A 103 -7.41 -17.77 -0.41
N ARG A 104 -6.27 -18.41 -0.46
CA ARG A 104 -5.43 -18.58 -1.64
C ARG A 104 -6.22 -19.14 -2.81
N ASP A 105 -6.02 -18.51 -3.96
CA ASP A 105 -6.54 -18.97 -5.23
C ASP A 105 -5.35 -19.03 -6.23
N ASN A 106 -4.36 -19.88 -5.93
CA ASN A 106 -3.07 -20.01 -6.60
C ASN A 106 -2.07 -18.86 -6.33
N GLY A 107 -2.12 -18.25 -5.16
CA GLY A 107 -1.23 -17.15 -4.80
C GLY A 107 0.20 -17.53 -4.47
N ASP A 108 1.09 -16.54 -4.48
CA ASP A 108 2.51 -16.68 -4.13
C ASP A 108 2.78 -16.67 -2.61
N GLY A 109 1.74 -16.72 -1.78
CA GLY A 109 1.83 -16.72 -0.32
C GLY A 109 2.02 -15.32 0.29
N GLY A 110 1.64 -14.25 -0.41
CA GLY A 110 1.70 -12.89 0.09
C GLY A 110 0.37 -12.42 0.70
N ILE A 111 0.39 -11.23 1.28
CA ILE A 111 -0.79 -10.63 1.95
C ILE A 111 -2.05 -10.58 1.07
N GLN A 112 -1.91 -10.47 -0.25
CA GLN A 112 -3.03 -10.45 -1.18
C GLN A 112 -3.80 -11.78 -1.26
N ASP A 113 -3.25 -12.86 -0.69
CA ASP A 113 -3.93 -14.14 -0.57
C ASP A 113 -4.83 -14.18 0.65
N TYR A 114 -4.69 -13.23 1.54
CA TYR A 114 -5.48 -13.12 2.76
C TYR A 114 -6.72 -12.25 2.58
N MET A 115 -7.70 -12.52 3.43
CA MET A 115 -8.83 -11.64 3.72
C MET A 115 -9.00 -11.51 5.22
N TYR A 116 -9.52 -10.37 5.67
CA TYR A 116 -9.83 -10.16 7.07
C TYR A 116 -11.34 -10.12 7.30
N PHE A 117 -11.81 -11.01 8.17
CA PHE A 117 -13.20 -11.13 8.55
C PHE A 117 -13.40 -10.60 9.97
N GLY A 118 -14.28 -9.64 10.13
CA GLY A 118 -14.56 -9.08 11.45
C GLY A 118 -15.33 -10.04 12.35
N SER A 119 -15.56 -9.64 13.60
CA SER A 119 -16.34 -10.43 14.58
C SER A 119 -17.77 -10.74 14.14
N ASP A 120 -18.28 -10.06 13.12
CA ASP A 120 -19.56 -10.33 12.47
C ASP A 120 -19.45 -11.32 11.29
N GLY A 121 -18.28 -11.93 11.08
CA GLY A 121 -17.96 -12.86 9.99
C GLY A 121 -17.81 -12.22 8.62
N LYS A 122 -18.00 -10.90 8.47
CA LYS A 122 -17.98 -10.22 7.17
C LYS A 122 -16.56 -9.83 6.79
N ALA A 123 -16.21 -10.07 5.52
CA ALA A 123 -15.00 -9.51 4.94
C ALA A 123 -14.98 -7.99 5.07
N ARG A 124 -13.85 -7.44 5.50
CA ARG A 124 -13.65 -6.01 5.60
C ARG A 124 -13.42 -5.39 4.22
N ILE A 125 -13.88 -4.16 4.05
CA ILE A 125 -13.74 -3.34 2.85
C ILE A 125 -13.40 -1.92 3.28
N GLY A 126 -12.42 -1.29 2.61
CA GLY A 126 -11.95 0.05 2.96
C GLY A 126 -10.81 0.03 3.97
N TRP A 127 -10.62 1.11 4.72
CA TRP A 127 -9.51 1.29 5.64
C TRP A 127 -9.79 0.65 7.00
N TYR A 128 -8.83 -0.16 7.45
CA TYR A 128 -8.80 -0.75 8.80
C TYR A 128 -7.41 -0.68 9.39
N SER A 129 -7.34 -0.39 10.69
CA SER A 129 -6.13 -0.43 11.50
C SER A 129 -6.22 -1.67 12.38
N ILE A 130 -5.44 -2.69 12.07
CA ILE A 130 -5.48 -4.02 12.67
C ILE A 130 -4.07 -4.61 12.75
N GLU A 131 -3.89 -5.60 13.62
CA GLU A 131 -2.69 -6.40 13.63
C GLU A 131 -2.58 -7.21 12.33
N PRO A 132 -1.39 -7.33 11.73
CA PRO A 132 -1.17 -8.14 10.54
C PRO A 132 -1.35 -9.64 10.82
N PRO A 133 -1.43 -10.50 9.76
CA PRO A 133 -1.44 -11.95 9.95
C PRO A 133 -0.16 -12.43 10.65
N GLU A 134 -0.31 -13.33 11.64
CA GLU A 134 0.82 -13.81 12.45
C GLU A 134 1.82 -14.67 11.65
N ASP A 135 1.36 -15.32 10.59
CA ASP A 135 2.13 -16.24 9.75
C ASP A 135 2.82 -15.57 8.55
N LEU A 136 2.65 -14.26 8.38
CA LEU A 136 3.35 -13.50 7.37
C LEU A 136 4.65 -12.91 7.91
N ASP A 137 5.76 -13.24 7.26
CA ASP A 137 7.07 -12.67 7.56
C ASP A 137 7.10 -11.15 7.35
N GLY A 138 7.87 -10.44 8.16
CA GLY A 138 8.12 -9.01 8.01
C GLY A 138 7.25 -8.10 8.88
N TYR A 139 6.38 -8.65 9.70
CA TYR A 139 5.59 -7.91 10.68
C TYR A 139 6.17 -8.09 12.09
N ASP A 140 6.18 -7.01 12.86
CA ASP A 140 6.67 -6.97 14.24
C ASP A 140 5.54 -7.04 15.29
N GLY A 141 4.33 -7.31 14.85
CA GLY A 141 3.14 -7.42 15.70
C GLY A 141 2.47 -6.09 16.04
N ASP A 142 2.97 -4.97 15.50
CA ASP A 142 2.32 -3.67 15.67
C ASP A 142 1.07 -3.56 14.77
N VAL A 143 0.09 -2.77 15.23
CA VAL A 143 -1.13 -2.49 14.47
C VAL A 143 -0.81 -1.63 13.25
N GLU A 144 -1.22 -2.09 12.08
CA GLU A 144 -0.96 -1.43 10.79
C GLU A 144 -2.26 -1.01 10.07
N TRP A 145 -2.13 -0.09 9.10
CA TRP A 145 -3.25 0.35 8.29
C TRP A 145 -3.30 -0.42 6.97
N PHE A 146 -4.42 -1.11 6.76
CA PHE A 146 -4.73 -1.83 5.53
C PHE A 146 -5.87 -1.16 4.77
N TYR A 147 -5.85 -1.30 3.46
CA TYR A 147 -6.97 -0.96 2.62
C TYR A 147 -7.47 -2.18 1.86
N PHE A 148 -8.68 -2.61 2.19
CA PHE A 148 -9.32 -3.74 1.54
C PHE A 148 -10.15 -3.27 0.33
N SER A 149 -9.92 -3.89 -0.81
CA SER A 149 -10.68 -3.69 -2.03
C SER A 149 -12.13 -4.18 -1.89
N ASN A 150 -12.98 -3.88 -2.86
CA ASN A 150 -14.39 -4.32 -2.84
C ASN A 150 -14.56 -5.86 -2.90
N ASN A 151 -13.51 -6.59 -3.24
CA ASN A 151 -13.49 -8.06 -3.17
C ASN A 151 -12.99 -8.58 -1.81
N GLY A 152 -12.71 -7.71 -0.85
CA GLY A 152 -12.25 -8.07 0.49
C GLY A 152 -10.74 -8.33 0.59
N LYS A 153 -10.00 -8.29 -0.51
CA LYS A 153 -8.54 -8.50 -0.50
C LYS A 153 -7.80 -7.19 -0.24
N PRO A 154 -6.72 -7.21 0.57
CA PRO A 154 -5.92 -6.03 0.84
C PRO A 154 -5.19 -5.56 -0.43
N LYS A 155 -4.92 -4.27 -0.51
CA LYS A 155 -4.08 -3.67 -1.53
C LYS A 155 -2.61 -3.84 -1.17
N ALA A 156 -1.84 -4.35 -2.13
CA ALA A 156 -0.38 -4.42 -2.09
C ALA A 156 0.18 -3.99 -3.44
N ALA A 157 1.43 -3.61 -3.51
CA ALA A 157 2.16 -3.41 -4.75
C ALA A 157 2.58 -4.75 -5.38
N ASP A 158 2.90 -4.72 -6.66
CA ASP A 158 3.33 -5.91 -7.40
C ASP A 158 4.85 -6.12 -7.40
N SER A 159 5.62 -5.12 -6.94
CA SER A 159 7.08 -5.15 -6.93
C SER A 159 7.68 -4.35 -5.78
N ASP A 160 8.94 -4.62 -5.45
CA ASP A 160 9.74 -3.92 -4.46
C ASP A 160 10.07 -2.47 -4.85
N ARG A 161 9.83 -2.09 -6.09
CA ARG A 161 10.11 -0.76 -6.61
C ARG A 161 8.82 0.00 -6.87
N LEU A 162 8.86 1.32 -6.63
CA LEU A 162 7.77 2.19 -7.02
C LEU A 162 7.58 2.16 -8.54
N ASP A 163 6.58 1.40 -9.00
CA ASP A 163 6.00 1.55 -10.34
C ASP A 163 4.79 2.49 -10.24
N THR A 164 4.63 3.37 -11.23
CA THR A 164 3.46 4.25 -11.30
C THR A 164 2.14 3.49 -11.43
N GLN A 165 2.18 2.24 -11.87
CA GLN A 165 1.03 1.33 -11.93
C GLN A 165 0.56 0.87 -10.54
N ASP A 166 1.47 0.85 -9.54
CA ASP A 166 1.16 0.46 -8.16
C ASP A 166 0.47 1.59 -7.38
N LEU A 167 0.48 2.81 -7.93
CA LEU A 167 -0.17 3.94 -7.30
C LEU A 167 -1.69 3.77 -7.30
N THR A 168 -2.27 3.65 -6.13
CA THR A 168 -3.71 3.46 -5.94
C THR A 168 -4.39 4.74 -5.48
N ARG A 169 -5.42 5.19 -6.22
CA ARG A 169 -6.21 6.36 -5.85
C ARG A 169 -7.42 5.98 -5.00
N ILE A 170 -7.47 6.50 -3.76
CA ILE A 170 -8.54 6.25 -2.80
C ILE A 170 -9.05 7.60 -2.29
N ASN A 171 -10.35 7.88 -2.46
CA ASN A 171 -11.00 9.11 -1.99
C ASN A 171 -10.24 10.40 -2.37
N GLY A 172 -9.70 10.44 -3.60
CA GLY A 172 -8.99 11.60 -4.14
C GLY A 172 -7.52 11.73 -3.74
N LYS A 173 -7.04 10.93 -2.81
CA LYS A 173 -5.63 10.80 -2.46
C LYS A 173 -5.00 9.61 -3.18
N THR A 174 -3.69 9.67 -3.43
CA THR A 174 -2.93 8.60 -4.08
C THR A 174 -1.96 8.00 -3.09
N TYR A 175 -1.93 6.69 -3.02
CA TYR A 175 -1.13 5.90 -2.10
C TYR A 175 -0.25 4.93 -2.87
N LEU A 176 0.89 4.58 -2.30
CA LEU A 176 1.67 3.40 -2.62
C LEU A 176 1.49 2.42 -1.46
N PHE A 177 1.15 1.18 -1.78
CA PHE A 177 1.17 0.07 -0.82
C PHE A 177 2.45 -0.71 -1.04
N ASN A 178 3.15 -1.00 0.04
CA ASN A 178 4.40 -1.74 -0.02
C ASN A 178 4.16 -3.19 -0.46
N GLU A 179 5.23 -3.90 -0.67
CA GLU A 179 5.34 -5.16 -1.37
C GLU A 179 4.40 -6.29 -0.90
N ARG A 180 4.18 -7.27 -1.80
CA ARG A 180 3.32 -8.45 -1.65
C ARG A 180 3.65 -9.36 -0.47
N LYS A 181 4.91 -9.39 -0.04
CA LYS A 181 5.39 -10.46 0.85
C LYS A 181 5.57 -10.06 2.29
N SER A 182 5.69 -8.79 2.59
CA SER A 182 6.07 -8.37 3.92
C SER A 182 5.42 -7.09 4.44
N ASP A 183 4.80 -6.27 3.59
CA ASP A 183 4.36 -4.98 4.09
C ASP A 183 3.26 -4.34 3.23
N VAL A 184 2.05 -4.28 3.76
CA VAL A 184 0.92 -3.55 3.15
C VAL A 184 0.78 -2.14 3.71
N ARG A 185 1.78 -1.67 4.45
CA ARG A 185 1.82 -0.30 4.94
C ARG A 185 1.85 0.67 3.78
N THR A 186 1.16 1.77 3.92
CA THR A 186 1.28 2.87 2.97
C THR A 186 2.67 3.46 3.05
N ALA A 187 3.33 3.62 1.90
CA ALA A 187 4.65 4.22 1.82
C ALA A 187 4.71 5.60 2.48
N LYS A 188 5.82 5.90 3.13
CA LYS A 188 6.14 7.21 3.72
C LYS A 188 7.55 7.59 3.31
N GLY A 189 7.80 8.86 3.06
CA GLY A 189 9.12 9.34 2.66
C GLY A 189 9.22 9.67 1.17
N LEU A 190 10.43 9.78 0.70
CA LEU A 190 10.79 10.14 -0.67
C LEU A 190 11.23 8.88 -1.43
N TYR A 191 10.56 8.57 -2.52
CA TYR A 191 10.83 7.41 -3.38
C TYR A 191 11.14 7.82 -4.81
N SER A 192 12.00 7.06 -5.47
CA SER A 192 12.20 7.16 -6.93
C SER A 192 11.16 6.29 -7.65
N SER A 193 10.64 6.74 -8.80
CA SER A 193 9.94 5.83 -9.72
C SER A 193 10.95 4.87 -10.34
N GLY A 194 10.60 3.59 -10.47
CA GLY A 194 11.48 2.55 -11.01
C GLY A 194 11.72 2.60 -12.52
N GLU A 195 11.35 3.66 -13.20
CA GLU A 195 11.45 3.84 -14.65
C GLU A 195 12.85 4.36 -15.07
N ASP A 196 13.28 4.11 -16.31
CA ASP A 196 14.55 4.63 -16.86
C ASP A 196 14.65 6.16 -16.77
N ASP A 197 13.52 6.85 -16.99
CA ASP A 197 13.37 8.30 -16.78
C ASP A 197 12.66 8.56 -15.44
N TRP A 198 13.32 8.17 -14.36
CA TRP A 198 12.76 8.23 -13.03
C TRP A 198 12.55 9.66 -12.51
N THR A 199 11.59 9.82 -11.63
CA THR A 199 11.33 11.05 -10.88
C THR A 199 11.01 10.73 -9.43
N ALA A 200 11.18 11.70 -8.52
CA ALA A 200 10.85 11.54 -7.13
C ALA A 200 9.34 11.68 -6.89
N TYR A 201 8.85 10.91 -5.91
CA TYR A 201 7.54 11.05 -5.27
C TYR A 201 7.73 11.15 -3.77
N TYR A 202 6.91 11.98 -3.13
CA TYR A 202 6.93 12.09 -1.68
C TYR A 202 5.57 11.70 -1.09
N PHE A 203 5.58 10.73 -0.19
CA PHE A 203 4.37 10.17 0.43
C PHE A 203 4.08 10.75 1.83
N GLY A 204 4.77 11.82 2.19
CA GLY A 204 4.59 12.47 3.48
C GLY A 204 5.43 11.84 4.59
N SER A 205 5.15 12.27 5.81
CA SER A 205 5.79 11.80 7.03
C SER A 205 4.87 10.88 7.83
N LYS A 206 5.21 10.64 9.10
CA LYS A 206 4.50 9.70 10.00
C LYS A 206 2.97 9.85 10.06
N SER A 207 2.41 11.03 9.84
CA SER A 207 0.96 11.29 9.93
C SER A 207 0.23 11.30 8.58
N GLU A 208 0.97 11.38 7.48
CA GLU A 208 0.42 11.42 6.12
C GLU A 208 1.19 10.42 5.26
N SER A 209 0.48 9.50 4.64
CA SER A 209 1.05 8.41 3.85
C SER A 209 0.47 8.38 2.43
N CYS A 210 0.28 9.55 1.84
CA CYS A 210 -0.20 9.68 0.46
C CYS A 210 0.69 10.65 -0.32
N VAL A 211 0.66 10.53 -1.64
CA VAL A 211 1.39 11.41 -2.56
C VAL A 211 1.15 12.88 -2.24
N GLN A 212 2.21 13.59 -1.95
CA GLN A 212 2.23 15.02 -1.67
C GLN A 212 2.42 15.84 -2.94
N LYS A 213 2.01 17.11 -2.90
CA LYS A 213 2.01 18.04 -4.03
C LYS A 213 2.41 19.44 -3.59
N GLY A 214 2.97 20.21 -4.53
CA GLY A 214 3.37 21.59 -4.25
C GLY A 214 4.78 21.70 -3.70
N LYS A 215 5.06 22.84 -3.04
CA LYS A 215 6.36 23.15 -2.45
C LYS A 215 6.42 22.64 -1.02
N MET A 216 7.51 21.98 -0.67
CA MET A 216 7.74 21.51 0.69
C MET A 216 9.22 21.27 0.96
N SER A 217 9.59 21.22 2.23
CA SER A 217 10.89 20.74 2.67
C SER A 217 10.75 19.25 2.99
N VAL A 218 11.63 18.44 2.43
CA VAL A 218 11.64 16.99 2.55
C VAL A 218 12.94 16.56 3.21
N GLU A 219 12.88 15.62 4.13
CA GLU A 219 14.04 14.93 4.68
C GLU A 219 14.40 13.80 3.72
N GLU A 220 15.63 13.83 3.20
CA GLU A 220 16.19 12.83 2.28
C GLU A 220 16.70 11.61 3.05
N ASP A 221 17.09 10.57 2.36
CA ASP A 221 17.54 9.30 2.97
C ASP A 221 18.74 9.47 3.91
N ASP A 222 19.65 10.39 3.59
CA ASP A 222 20.82 10.72 4.43
C ASP A 222 20.49 11.60 5.66
N GLY A 223 19.20 11.93 5.87
CA GLY A 223 18.71 12.79 6.94
C GLY A 223 18.87 14.30 6.68
N THR A 224 19.40 14.70 5.53
CA THR A 224 19.45 16.12 5.15
C THR A 224 18.07 16.63 4.72
N LYS A 225 17.87 17.96 4.79
CA LYS A 225 16.63 18.58 4.36
C LYS A 225 16.86 19.39 3.10
N ALA A 226 16.07 19.11 2.08
CA ALA A 226 16.07 19.86 0.83
C ALA A 226 14.67 20.37 0.48
N ASP A 227 14.61 21.45 -0.29
CA ASP A 227 13.35 22.00 -0.78
C ASP A 227 12.95 21.31 -2.08
N TYR A 228 11.68 20.94 -2.17
CA TYR A 228 11.11 20.24 -3.31
C TYR A 228 9.89 20.95 -3.89
N TYR A 229 9.61 20.64 -5.14
CA TYR A 229 8.35 20.92 -5.79
C TYR A 229 7.81 19.69 -6.50
N PHE A 230 6.62 19.25 -6.11
CA PHE A 230 5.87 18.17 -6.76
C PHE A 230 4.69 18.74 -7.54
N SER A 231 4.53 18.27 -8.77
CA SER A 231 3.45 18.66 -9.67
C SER A 231 2.07 18.18 -9.16
N ASP A 232 0.99 18.60 -9.83
CA ASP A 232 -0.38 18.23 -9.45
C ASP A 232 -0.67 16.72 -9.55
N ASN A 233 0.13 15.99 -10.32
CA ASN A 233 0.09 14.52 -10.40
C ASN A 233 1.00 13.83 -9.36
N GLY A 234 1.72 14.61 -8.53
CA GLY A 234 2.62 14.10 -7.50
C GLY A 234 4.05 13.82 -7.97
N ARG A 235 4.35 13.94 -9.28
CA ARG A 235 5.71 13.75 -9.80
C ARG A 235 6.61 14.91 -9.42
N GLY A 236 7.84 14.64 -9.06
CA GLY A 236 8.88 15.64 -8.90
C GLY A 236 9.04 16.47 -10.19
N TYR A 237 8.98 17.79 -10.07
CA TYR A 237 9.05 18.67 -11.22
C TYR A 237 10.48 18.86 -11.72
N THR A 238 10.70 18.80 -13.02
CA THR A 238 11.95 19.15 -13.67
C THR A 238 11.76 20.41 -14.51
N GLY A 239 12.68 21.38 -14.37
CA GLY A 239 12.67 22.63 -15.14
C GLY A 239 12.56 23.89 -14.28
N VAL A 240 12.24 25.01 -14.92
CA VAL A 240 12.14 26.34 -14.27
C VAL A 240 10.70 26.62 -13.84
N ARG A 241 10.50 26.91 -12.55
CA ARG A 241 9.20 27.34 -12.01
C ARG A 241 9.38 28.44 -10.96
N ASP A 242 8.58 29.50 -11.05
CA ASP A 242 8.58 30.63 -10.11
C ASP A 242 9.98 31.25 -9.90
N GLY A 243 10.81 31.30 -10.98
CA GLY A 243 12.16 31.83 -10.93
C GLY A 243 13.18 30.95 -10.18
N ARG A 244 12.87 29.67 -10.01
CA ARG A 244 13.71 28.64 -9.40
C ARG A 244 13.87 27.47 -10.36
N LEU A 245 15.00 26.75 -10.23
CA LEU A 245 15.30 25.57 -11.02
C LEU A 245 15.10 24.32 -10.16
N TYR A 246 14.41 23.33 -10.72
CA TYR A 246 14.17 22.04 -10.08
C TYR A 246 14.65 20.92 -11.00
N TYR A 247 15.11 19.81 -10.38
CA TYR A 247 15.42 18.57 -11.07
C TYR A 247 14.85 17.40 -10.30
N LYS A 248 13.98 16.62 -10.95
CA LYS A 248 13.25 15.49 -10.33
C LYS A 248 12.56 15.85 -8.98
N GLY A 249 12.12 17.10 -8.88
CA GLY A 249 11.52 17.67 -7.68
C GLY A 249 12.46 18.52 -6.83
N LYS A 250 13.75 18.19 -6.75
CA LYS A 250 14.73 18.85 -5.88
C LYS A 250 15.09 20.24 -6.39
N LEU A 251 15.04 21.23 -5.50
CA LEU A 251 15.48 22.59 -5.80
C LEU A 251 16.99 22.60 -6.04
N GLN A 252 17.41 23.15 -7.16
CA GLN A 252 18.82 23.31 -7.51
C GLN A 252 19.37 24.56 -6.86
N THR A 253 20.37 24.41 -6.01
CA THR A 253 21.04 25.51 -5.27
C THR A 253 22.55 25.47 -5.52
N ALA A 254 23.21 26.62 -5.44
CA ALA A 254 24.66 26.61 -5.34
C ALA A 254 25.03 26.05 -3.96
N GLU A 255 25.86 25.01 -3.93
CA GLU A 255 26.29 24.34 -2.70
C GLU A 255 27.18 25.26 -1.84
N ASP A 256 27.42 24.83 -0.62
CA ASP A 256 28.22 25.59 0.35
C ASP A 256 29.62 25.98 -0.20
N GLY A 257 29.93 27.25 -0.07
CA GLY A 257 31.15 27.85 -0.62
C GLY A 257 31.02 28.38 -2.06
N GLN A 258 29.99 28.02 -2.81
CA GLN A 258 29.72 28.52 -4.16
C GLN A 258 28.70 29.64 -4.14
N LYS A 259 28.96 30.74 -4.85
CA LYS A 259 28.00 31.84 -5.02
C LYS A 259 26.95 31.55 -6.09
N TYR A 260 27.40 30.98 -7.20
CA TYR A 260 26.62 30.64 -8.36
C TYR A 260 27.15 29.35 -8.99
N VAL A 261 26.25 28.47 -9.43
CA VAL A 261 26.53 27.24 -10.16
C VAL A 261 25.66 27.19 -11.41
N CYS A 262 26.19 26.63 -12.48
CA CYS A 262 25.45 26.36 -13.69
C CYS A 262 25.12 24.89 -13.79
N TYR A 263 23.83 24.55 -13.76
CA TYR A 263 23.33 23.17 -13.89
C TYR A 263 22.74 22.93 -15.29
N ARG A 264 22.96 21.72 -15.83
CA ARG A 264 22.29 21.24 -17.03
C ARG A 264 21.00 20.52 -16.64
N VAL A 265 19.85 21.09 -17.02
CA VAL A 265 18.54 20.52 -16.73
C VAL A 265 17.68 20.62 -17.99
N ASP A 266 17.09 19.51 -18.42
CA ASP A 266 16.16 19.43 -19.55
C ASP A 266 16.71 20.13 -20.82
N GLY A 267 17.98 19.87 -21.13
CA GLY A 267 18.68 20.41 -22.29
C GLY A 267 19.05 21.91 -22.21
N GLY A 268 18.74 22.59 -21.10
CA GLY A 268 19.13 23.97 -20.82
C GLY A 268 20.23 24.06 -19.75
N ASN A 269 21.14 25.04 -19.89
CA ASN A 269 22.18 25.35 -18.91
C ASN A 269 21.75 26.57 -18.09
N TYR A 270 21.44 26.42 -16.82
CA TYR A 270 20.83 27.41 -15.95
C TYR A 270 21.74 27.80 -14.79
N VAL A 271 21.90 29.10 -14.55
CA VAL A 271 22.70 29.62 -13.45
C VAL A 271 21.82 29.96 -12.25
N VAL A 272 22.12 29.34 -11.09
CA VAL A 272 21.40 29.55 -9.83
C VAL A 272 22.34 30.04 -8.72
N ASN A 273 21.77 30.70 -7.72
CA ASN A 273 22.49 31.05 -6.49
C ASN A 273 22.24 30.07 -5.33
N GLY A 274 22.82 30.28 -4.15
CA GLY A 274 22.66 29.46 -2.98
C GLY A 274 21.22 29.36 -2.41
N SER A 275 20.30 30.25 -2.82
CA SER A 275 18.87 30.12 -2.46
C SER A 275 18.03 29.48 -3.56
N GLY A 276 18.65 28.94 -4.60
CA GLY A 276 17.98 28.32 -5.76
C GLY A 276 17.33 29.33 -6.71
N LYS A 277 17.65 30.62 -6.55
CA LYS A 277 17.12 31.67 -7.46
C LYS A 277 17.85 31.64 -8.80
N LEU A 278 17.07 31.54 -9.86
CA LEU A 278 17.56 31.58 -11.24
C LEU A 278 18.07 32.98 -11.61
N MET A 279 19.28 33.05 -12.12
CA MET A 279 19.88 34.30 -12.64
C MET A 279 19.36 34.57 -14.06
N LYS A 280 18.72 35.71 -14.25
CA LYS A 280 18.08 36.07 -15.54
C LYS A 280 18.56 37.41 -16.03
N GLY A 281 18.98 37.49 -17.33
CA GLY A 281 19.35 38.71 -17.99
C GLY A 281 20.47 39.51 -17.29
N THR A 282 21.43 38.79 -16.68
CA THR A 282 22.46 39.39 -15.84
C THR A 282 23.81 38.74 -16.07
N THR A 283 24.85 39.38 -15.59
CA THR A 283 26.19 38.80 -15.50
C THR A 283 26.53 38.67 -14.02
N VAL A 284 26.84 37.46 -13.59
CA VAL A 284 27.26 37.17 -12.22
C VAL A 284 28.64 36.53 -12.21
N LYS A 285 29.31 36.55 -11.07
CA LYS A 285 30.64 35.99 -10.91
C LYS A 285 30.63 34.92 -9.81
N ASN A 286 31.01 33.68 -10.15
CA ASN A 286 31.06 32.58 -9.17
C ASN A 286 32.20 32.75 -8.17
N SER A 287 32.36 31.81 -7.23
CA SER A 287 33.42 31.89 -6.22
C SER A 287 34.84 31.78 -6.80
N ASP A 288 35.01 31.09 -7.93
CA ASP A 288 36.27 30.89 -8.61
C ASP A 288 36.63 32.07 -9.53
N GLY A 289 35.75 33.05 -9.61
CA GLY A 289 35.96 34.24 -10.39
C GLY A 289 35.39 34.18 -11.80
N VAL A 290 34.79 33.06 -12.24
CA VAL A 290 34.19 32.90 -13.58
C VAL A 290 32.97 33.78 -13.74
N LYS A 291 32.88 34.51 -14.85
CA LYS A 291 31.73 35.34 -15.19
C LYS A 291 30.70 34.54 -15.99
N PHE A 292 29.53 34.37 -15.42
CA PHE A 292 28.36 33.78 -16.10
C PHE A 292 27.43 34.88 -16.64
N LYS A 293 27.24 34.93 -17.94
CA LYS A 293 26.26 35.81 -18.59
C LYS A 293 25.03 35.04 -18.99
N THR A 294 23.88 35.46 -18.51
CA THR A 294 22.61 34.77 -18.74
C THR A 294 21.63 35.55 -19.62
N THR A 295 20.83 34.82 -20.36
CA THR A 295 19.71 35.37 -21.16
C THR A 295 18.56 35.82 -20.25
N SER A 296 17.57 36.49 -20.83
CA SER A 296 16.33 36.86 -20.10
C SER A 296 15.53 35.66 -19.59
N SER A 297 15.70 34.49 -20.20
CA SER A 297 15.12 33.24 -19.74
C SER A 297 15.94 32.56 -18.64
N GLY A 298 17.17 32.98 -18.38
CA GLY A 298 18.07 32.41 -17.36
C GLY A 298 19.04 31.37 -17.90
N ILE A 299 19.06 31.13 -19.20
CA ILE A 299 20.01 30.22 -19.85
C ILE A 299 21.40 30.89 -19.91
N LEU A 300 22.43 30.13 -19.60
CA LEU A 300 23.82 30.56 -19.74
C LEU A 300 24.13 30.81 -21.22
N SER A 301 24.62 31.98 -21.55
CA SER A 301 25.00 32.35 -22.92
C SER A 301 26.52 32.31 -23.13
N THR A 302 27.30 32.76 -22.15
CA THR A 302 28.77 32.69 -22.16
C THR A 302 29.29 32.52 -20.73
N ALA A 303 30.45 31.86 -20.61
CA ALA A 303 31.24 31.79 -19.38
C ALA A 303 32.63 32.37 -19.67
N ASP A 304 33.08 33.37 -18.87
CA ASP A 304 34.30 34.14 -19.10
C ASP A 304 34.44 34.69 -20.54
N ASP A 305 33.32 35.13 -21.11
CA ASP A 305 33.19 35.59 -22.52
C ASP A 305 33.45 34.49 -23.57
N ASP A 306 33.59 33.21 -23.15
CA ASP A 306 33.72 32.05 -24.01
C ASP A 306 32.31 31.49 -24.34
N PRO A 307 31.99 31.23 -25.64
CA PRO A 307 30.75 30.56 -26.02
C PRO A 307 30.80 29.03 -25.79
N ASP A 308 31.99 28.40 -25.61
CA ASP A 308 32.12 27.02 -25.23
C ASP A 308 31.95 26.88 -23.68
N ILE A 309 30.72 26.62 -23.30
CA ILE A 309 30.28 26.62 -21.89
C ILE A 309 30.33 25.26 -21.21
N ASP A 310 30.62 24.20 -21.94
CA ASP A 310 30.48 22.80 -21.40
C ASP A 310 31.38 22.54 -20.20
N SER A 311 32.57 23.15 -20.15
CA SER A 311 33.51 23.01 -19.02
C SER A 311 33.03 23.71 -17.72
N TYR A 312 31.98 24.54 -17.80
CA TYR A 312 31.45 25.31 -16.68
C TYR A 312 30.09 24.80 -16.20
N VAL A 313 29.60 23.72 -16.78
CA VAL A 313 28.29 23.16 -16.50
C VAL A 313 28.44 21.94 -15.59
N THR A 314 27.63 21.89 -14.56
CA THR A 314 27.59 20.80 -13.57
C THR A 314 26.31 20.00 -13.76
N GLU A 315 26.36 18.70 -13.48
CA GLU A 315 25.18 17.86 -13.42
C GLU A 315 24.29 18.30 -12.24
N PRO A 316 22.96 18.16 -12.38
CA PRO A 316 22.05 18.61 -11.34
C PRO A 316 22.18 17.80 -10.05
N LEU A 317 21.82 18.43 -8.92
CA LEU A 317 21.69 17.75 -7.63
C LEU A 317 20.52 16.77 -7.69
N GLU A 318 20.82 15.50 -7.54
CA GLU A 318 19.81 14.44 -7.53
C GLU A 318 19.10 14.33 -6.18
N PRO A 319 17.79 13.98 -6.15
CA PRO A 319 17.12 13.56 -4.93
C PRO A 319 17.79 12.33 -4.32
N LEU A 320 17.98 12.33 -3.00
CA LEU A 320 18.39 11.14 -2.26
C LEU A 320 17.12 10.45 -1.73
N CYS A 321 16.60 9.56 -2.55
CA CYS A 321 15.41 8.78 -2.24
C CYS A 321 15.76 7.63 -1.29
N LEU A 322 14.77 7.17 -0.51
CA LEU A 322 14.90 5.94 0.25
C LEU A 322 15.26 4.81 -0.73
N GLU A 323 16.22 4.00 -0.34
CA GLU A 323 16.54 2.76 -1.06
C GLU A 323 15.38 1.78 -0.83
N ASP A 324 14.93 1.16 -1.91
CA ASP A 324 13.90 0.11 -1.89
C ASP A 324 14.43 -1.18 -1.28
#